data_3218a8397cb1c4dd1dacf2c0edff09c7
#
_entry.id   3218a8397cb1c4dd1dacf2c0edff09c7
#
_cell.length_a   1.000
_cell.length_b   1.000
_cell.length_c   1.000
_cell.angle_alpha   90.00
_cell.angle_beta   90.00
_cell.angle_gamma   90.00
#
_symmetry.space_group_name_H-M   'P 1'
#
loop_
_entity.id
_entity.type
_entity.pdbx_description
1 polymer ?
#
loop_
_entity_poly.entity_id
_entity_poly.type
_entity_poly.pdbx_seq_one_letter_code
_entity_poly.pdbx_strand_id
1 'polypeptide(L)'
;MRQKLLQLPLFILLAMPTGGIAEGIGSEPFADIHVHFNWDQKEVISADRVARKLAAANVEFAVVSGTPSILALELKQAAGDRVVTFFSPYTHALGRQVWHRDVDVLRQAEEGLRDGLYEGIGEVHFMTGFRPRTDNAVFLGLIDLAIQYDVPVLVHVDAGNEMPFKELCVSWPQVRLIFAHAGGNLLPDHIRTIVEACDNVLVEFSARDPWRYGGLTGEQGLLLPGWRELVLDYPQRFVTGTDPVWRVTRTQSWDEADDGWDHFEKLIAFHRQWINGLPPDVGSLLRLENARRFLRRQ
;
A
#
# COMPACT_ATOMS: atom_id res chain seq x y z
N MET A 1 -83.88 21.02 -13.98
CA MET A 1 -82.48 21.47 -13.89
C MET A 1 -81.80 20.69 -12.76
N ARG A 2 -80.97 19.71 -13.10
CA ARG A 2 -80.18 18.91 -12.15
C ARG A 2 -78.72 19.32 -12.26
N GLN A 3 -78.19 19.96 -11.22
CA GLN A 3 -76.76 20.32 -11.10
C GLN A 3 -75.97 19.03 -10.85
N LYS A 4 -75.00 18.70 -11.73
CA LYS A 4 -73.98 17.71 -11.51
C LYS A 4 -72.85 18.32 -10.72
N LEU A 5 -72.62 17.85 -9.47
CA LEU A 5 -71.38 18.13 -8.74
C LEU A 5 -70.23 17.36 -9.37
N LEU A 6 -69.22 18.07 -9.84
CA LEU A 6 -67.92 17.49 -10.21
C LEU A 6 -67.15 17.20 -8.90
N GLN A 7 -66.87 15.90 -8.68
CA GLN A 7 -65.90 15.49 -7.67
C GLN A 7 -64.50 15.52 -8.30
N LEU A 8 -63.63 16.40 -7.77
CA LEU A 8 -62.20 16.37 -8.06
C LEU A 8 -61.53 15.24 -7.27
N PRO A 9 -60.66 14.40 -7.89
CA PRO A 9 -59.88 13.46 -7.14
C PRO A 9 -58.79 14.12 -6.34
N LEU A 10 -58.72 13.81 -5.04
CA LEU A 10 -57.67 14.22 -4.11
C LEU A 10 -56.44 13.38 -4.44
N PHE A 11 -55.41 13.95 -5.09
CA PHE A 11 -54.10 13.34 -5.23
C PHE A 11 -53.40 13.40 -3.89
N ILE A 12 -53.30 12.25 -3.20
CA ILE A 12 -52.43 12.08 -2.07
C ILE A 12 -51.00 11.95 -2.63
N LEU A 13 -50.19 12.99 -2.51
CA LEU A 13 -48.74 12.92 -2.73
C LEU A 13 -48.15 12.06 -1.60
N LEU A 14 -47.90 10.80 -1.87
CA LEU A 14 -47.03 9.98 -1.06
C LEU A 14 -45.61 10.55 -1.19
N ALA A 15 -45.15 11.27 -0.15
CA ALA A 15 -43.74 11.60 0.00
C ALA A 15 -42.94 10.29 0.07
N MET A 16 -42.25 9.95 -1.01
CA MET A 16 -41.22 8.91 -0.95
C MET A 16 -40.15 9.39 0.02
N PRO A 17 -39.69 8.53 0.94
CA PRO A 17 -38.54 8.89 1.75
C PRO A 17 -37.39 9.12 0.77
N THR A 18 -36.84 10.33 0.77
CA THR A 18 -35.55 10.63 0.14
C THR A 18 -34.55 9.65 0.75
N GLY A 19 -34.15 8.66 -0.06
CA GLY A 19 -33.15 7.68 0.33
C GLY A 19 -31.97 8.44 0.92
N GLY A 20 -31.67 8.12 2.19
CA GLY A 20 -30.48 8.63 2.84
C GLY A 20 -29.31 8.38 1.90
N ILE A 21 -28.63 9.45 1.54
CA ILE A 21 -27.31 9.40 0.94
C ILE A 21 -26.51 8.49 1.87
N ALA A 22 -25.99 7.38 1.34
CA ALA A 22 -25.16 6.47 2.11
C ALA A 22 -24.09 7.29 2.85
N GLU A 23 -24.27 7.44 4.15
CA GLU A 23 -23.24 8.00 5.02
C GLU A 23 -22.04 7.07 4.91
N GLY A 24 -20.96 7.58 4.27
CA GLY A 24 -19.60 7.26 4.64
C GLY A 24 -19.07 5.88 4.35
N ILE A 25 -19.00 5.44 3.09
CA ILE A 25 -17.87 4.60 2.68
C ILE A 25 -16.64 5.52 2.74
N GLY A 26 -16.08 5.75 3.94
CA GLY A 26 -14.88 6.55 4.00
C GLY A 26 -14.59 7.39 5.23
N SER A 27 -15.39 7.32 6.30
CA SER A 27 -15.15 8.13 7.49
C SER A 27 -14.02 7.63 8.41
N GLU A 28 -13.74 6.35 8.40
CA GLU A 28 -12.74 5.77 9.31
C GLU A 28 -11.31 5.98 8.81
N PRO A 29 -10.36 6.28 9.72
CA PRO A 29 -8.97 6.48 9.36
C PRO A 29 -8.35 5.23 8.71
N PHE A 30 -7.42 5.46 7.80
CA PHE A 30 -6.80 4.43 6.97
C PHE A 30 -5.28 4.61 6.98
N ALA A 31 -4.52 3.53 7.11
CA ALA A 31 -3.08 3.52 6.91
C ALA A 31 -2.77 2.95 5.52
N ASP A 32 -2.03 3.71 4.72
CA ASP A 32 -1.56 3.28 3.41
C ASP A 32 -0.07 2.91 3.50
N ILE A 33 0.23 1.61 3.49
CA ILE A 33 1.60 1.12 3.78
C ILE A 33 2.47 1.05 2.52
N HIS A 34 1.94 1.41 1.38
CA HIS A 34 2.70 1.38 0.14
C HIS A 34 2.27 2.50 -0.80
N VAL A 35 3.07 3.54 -0.82
CA VAL A 35 2.85 4.72 -1.67
C VAL A 35 4.16 5.14 -2.32
N HIS A 36 4.10 5.53 -3.58
CA HIS A 36 5.22 6.12 -4.29
C HIS A 36 4.99 7.60 -4.60
N PHE A 37 6.08 8.37 -4.51
CA PHE A 37 6.16 9.71 -5.09
C PHE A 37 7.49 9.84 -5.84
N ASN A 38 7.45 9.49 -7.12
CA ASN A 38 8.61 9.34 -7.97
C ASN A 38 8.81 10.53 -8.91
N TRP A 39 9.97 10.61 -9.55
CA TRP A 39 10.36 11.69 -10.47
C TRP A 39 9.37 11.85 -11.64
N ASP A 40 8.86 10.76 -12.19
CA ASP A 40 7.90 10.73 -13.30
C ASP A 40 6.48 11.14 -12.84
N GLN A 41 6.08 10.76 -11.64
CA GLN A 41 4.82 11.21 -11.03
C GLN A 41 4.83 12.72 -10.76
N LYS A 42 5.98 13.25 -10.32
CA LYS A 42 6.15 14.67 -10.05
C LYS A 42 5.93 15.56 -11.28
N GLU A 43 6.06 15.03 -12.49
CA GLU A 43 5.77 15.75 -13.73
C GLU A 43 4.27 16.06 -13.89
N VAL A 44 3.39 15.26 -13.31
CA VAL A 44 1.92 15.36 -13.49
C VAL A 44 1.17 15.72 -12.21
N ILE A 45 1.78 15.52 -11.04
CA ILE A 45 1.15 15.85 -9.75
C ILE A 45 2.15 16.49 -8.77
N SER A 46 1.75 17.56 -8.08
CA SER A 46 2.58 18.17 -7.04
C SER A 46 2.40 17.47 -5.69
N ALA A 47 3.43 17.58 -4.82
CA ALA A 47 3.38 17.08 -3.45
C ALA A 47 2.16 17.63 -2.66
N ASP A 48 1.82 18.93 -2.82
CA ASP A 48 0.64 19.53 -2.20
C ASP A 48 -0.67 18.88 -2.66
N ARG A 49 -0.76 18.50 -3.94
CA ARG A 49 -1.96 17.84 -4.45
C ARG A 49 -2.07 16.41 -3.91
N VAL A 50 -0.95 15.70 -3.81
CA VAL A 50 -0.89 14.38 -3.16
C VAL A 50 -1.29 14.50 -1.68
N ALA A 51 -0.75 15.48 -0.94
CA ALA A 51 -1.09 15.71 0.46
C ALA A 51 -2.61 15.95 0.63
N ARG A 52 -3.25 16.73 -0.26
CA ARG A 52 -4.71 16.92 -0.25
C ARG A 52 -5.47 15.61 -0.55
N LYS A 53 -5.01 14.78 -1.48
CA LYS A 53 -5.62 13.47 -1.76
C LYS A 53 -5.59 12.55 -0.56
N LEU A 54 -4.43 12.44 0.11
CA LEU A 54 -4.28 11.66 1.35
C LEU A 54 -5.25 12.16 2.43
N ALA A 55 -5.32 13.46 2.64
CA ALA A 55 -6.23 14.06 3.63
C ALA A 55 -7.71 13.83 3.29
N ALA A 56 -8.10 14.03 2.04
CA ALA A 56 -9.48 13.84 1.57
C ALA A 56 -9.94 12.38 1.69
N ALA A 57 -9.02 11.41 1.51
CA ALA A 57 -9.29 9.99 1.67
C ALA A 57 -9.25 9.53 3.14
N ASN A 58 -9.09 10.45 4.10
CA ASN A 58 -8.89 10.15 5.52
C ASN A 58 -7.75 9.13 5.76
N VAL A 59 -6.65 9.26 4.99
CA VAL A 59 -5.42 8.52 5.26
C VAL A 59 -4.76 9.15 6.48
N GLU A 60 -4.66 8.40 7.56
CA GLU A 60 -4.02 8.87 8.78
C GLU A 60 -2.51 9.04 8.58
N PHE A 61 -1.91 8.00 8.01
CA PHE A 61 -0.53 8.07 7.53
C PHE A 61 -0.29 7.14 6.33
N ALA A 62 0.70 7.50 5.52
CA ALA A 62 1.15 6.75 4.36
C ALA A 62 2.65 6.48 4.44
N VAL A 63 3.07 5.24 4.19
CA VAL A 63 4.49 4.89 3.98
C VAL A 63 4.85 5.24 2.55
N VAL A 64 5.81 6.14 2.40
CA VAL A 64 6.19 6.71 1.10
C VAL A 64 7.62 6.34 0.73
N SER A 65 7.75 5.65 -0.39
CA SER A 65 9.01 5.41 -1.09
C SER A 65 9.13 6.35 -2.29
N GLY A 66 10.20 7.14 -2.34
CA GLY A 66 10.46 8.06 -3.46
C GLY A 66 11.64 7.60 -4.32
N THR A 67 11.57 7.82 -5.60
CA THR A 67 12.72 7.67 -6.51
C THR A 67 13.03 9.00 -7.19
N PRO A 68 14.14 9.69 -6.83
CA PRO A 68 15.03 9.39 -5.70
C PRO A 68 14.36 9.62 -4.33
N SER A 69 14.95 9.09 -3.26
CA SER A 69 14.41 9.13 -1.90
C SER A 69 14.07 10.53 -1.38
N ILE A 70 14.75 11.57 -1.85
CA ILE A 70 14.48 12.98 -1.50
C ILE A 70 13.02 13.39 -1.82
N LEU A 71 12.36 12.74 -2.77
CA LEU A 71 10.97 13.03 -3.12
C LEU A 71 9.99 12.59 -2.03
N ALA A 72 10.29 11.55 -1.27
CA ALA A 72 9.51 11.19 -0.08
C ALA A 72 9.59 12.31 0.98
N LEU A 73 10.76 12.95 1.15
CA LEU A 73 10.94 14.10 2.05
C LEU A 73 10.18 15.34 1.57
N GLU A 74 10.15 15.57 0.24
CA GLU A 74 9.34 16.65 -0.34
C GLU A 74 7.86 16.45 -0.03
N LEU A 75 7.36 15.23 -0.17
CA LEU A 75 5.97 14.92 0.18
C LEU A 75 5.73 15.05 1.69
N LYS A 76 6.69 14.68 2.55
CA LYS A 76 6.60 14.89 4.00
C LYS A 76 6.51 16.38 4.35
N GLN A 77 7.23 17.25 3.65
CA GLN A 77 7.09 18.70 3.83
C GLN A 77 5.66 19.20 3.55
N ALA A 78 5.00 18.65 2.53
CA ALA A 78 3.65 19.04 2.15
C ALA A 78 2.56 18.44 3.05
N ALA A 79 2.74 17.21 3.53
CA ALA A 79 1.73 16.43 4.23
C ALA A 79 1.99 16.26 5.74
N GLY A 80 3.16 16.68 6.23
CA GLY A 80 3.53 16.60 7.65
C GLY A 80 3.60 15.16 8.17
N ASP A 81 3.11 14.95 9.39
CA ASP A 81 3.13 13.66 10.08
C ASP A 81 2.30 12.56 9.41
N ARG A 82 1.51 12.93 8.40
CA ARG A 82 0.80 11.98 7.55
C ARG A 82 1.72 11.14 6.68
N VAL A 83 2.97 11.51 6.51
CA VAL A 83 3.96 10.80 5.70
C VAL A 83 5.01 10.15 6.58
N VAL A 84 5.18 8.84 6.41
CA VAL A 84 6.29 8.01 6.94
C VAL A 84 7.24 7.78 5.78
N THR A 85 8.43 8.33 5.88
CA THR A 85 9.41 8.31 4.78
C THR A 85 10.26 7.04 4.83
N PHE A 86 10.32 6.30 3.72
CA PHE A 86 11.24 5.19 3.55
C PHE A 86 12.36 5.57 2.58
N PHE A 87 13.58 5.13 2.90
CA PHE A 87 14.72 5.27 2.00
C PHE A 87 14.60 4.25 0.87
N SER A 88 14.41 4.72 -0.36
CA SER A 88 14.48 3.88 -1.55
C SER A 88 15.92 3.76 -2.04
N PRO A 89 16.43 2.55 -2.36
CA PRO A 89 17.80 2.40 -2.88
C PRO A 89 17.96 2.90 -4.33
N TYR A 90 16.89 3.43 -4.94
CA TYR A 90 16.91 3.92 -6.32
C TYR A 90 17.22 5.41 -6.34
N THR A 91 18.49 5.74 -6.51
CA THR A 91 18.97 7.13 -6.50
C THR A 91 18.69 7.91 -7.78
N HIS A 92 18.25 7.21 -8.84
CA HIS A 92 17.90 7.78 -10.14
C HIS A 92 16.96 6.85 -10.92
N ALA A 93 16.40 7.29 -12.06
CA ALA A 93 15.42 6.56 -12.85
C ALA A 93 15.81 5.12 -13.24
N LEU A 94 17.11 4.87 -13.52
CA LEU A 94 17.63 3.52 -13.82
C LEU A 94 18.09 2.76 -12.57
N GLY A 95 17.93 3.32 -11.41
CA GLY A 95 18.42 2.78 -10.14
C GLY A 95 17.92 1.36 -9.84
N ARG A 96 16.70 1.00 -10.21
CA ARG A 96 16.15 -0.37 -10.03
C ARG A 96 17.03 -1.48 -10.58
N GLN A 97 17.80 -1.20 -11.66
CA GLN A 97 18.65 -2.20 -12.32
C GLN A 97 20.03 -2.31 -11.71
N VAL A 98 20.51 -1.27 -11.03
CA VAL A 98 21.92 -1.15 -10.65
C VAL A 98 22.19 -0.89 -9.17
N TRP A 99 21.19 -0.56 -8.36
CA TRP A 99 21.34 -0.20 -6.95
C TRP A 99 22.19 -1.19 -6.15
N HIS A 100 22.05 -2.48 -6.44
CA HIS A 100 22.76 -3.57 -5.76
C HIS A 100 24.27 -3.64 -6.07
N ARG A 101 24.77 -2.74 -6.93
CA ARG A 101 26.19 -2.59 -7.31
C ARG A 101 26.76 -1.24 -6.87
N ASP A 102 25.92 -0.36 -6.34
CA ASP A 102 26.29 0.99 -5.95
C ASP A 102 26.43 1.06 -4.42
N VAL A 103 27.67 1.05 -3.94
CA VAL A 103 27.97 1.13 -2.51
C VAL A 103 27.62 2.50 -1.90
N ASP A 104 27.47 3.54 -2.72
CA ASP A 104 27.05 4.88 -2.25
C ASP A 104 25.62 4.88 -1.72
N VAL A 105 24.80 3.92 -2.16
CA VAL A 105 23.46 3.68 -1.59
C VAL A 105 23.52 3.43 -0.09
N LEU A 106 24.52 2.69 0.41
CA LEU A 106 24.67 2.42 1.84
C LEU A 106 25.00 3.68 2.64
N ARG A 107 25.91 4.52 2.11
CA ARG A 107 26.25 5.80 2.73
C ARG A 107 25.02 6.71 2.83
N GLN A 108 24.27 6.84 1.74
CA GLN A 108 23.05 7.66 1.70
C GLN A 108 21.97 7.13 2.66
N ALA A 109 21.77 5.80 2.71
CA ALA A 109 20.84 5.18 3.64
C ALA A 109 21.24 5.45 5.10
N GLU A 110 22.52 5.22 5.44
CA GLU A 110 23.03 5.43 6.81
C GLU A 110 22.90 6.89 7.25
N GLU A 111 23.30 7.84 6.40
CA GLU A 111 23.17 9.27 6.68
C GLU A 111 21.71 9.65 6.93
N GLY A 112 20.80 9.24 6.05
CA GLY A 112 19.38 9.55 6.18
C GLY A 112 18.70 8.92 7.39
N LEU A 113 19.04 7.67 7.73
CA LEU A 113 18.52 6.99 8.93
C LEU A 113 19.06 7.62 10.21
N ARG A 114 20.38 7.89 10.26
CA ARG A 114 21.03 8.54 11.41
C ARG A 114 20.43 9.91 11.70
N ASP A 115 20.16 10.69 10.66
CA ASP A 115 19.63 12.04 10.76
C ASP A 115 18.09 12.05 10.96
N GLY A 116 17.45 10.86 11.06
CA GLY A 116 16.01 10.71 11.29
C GLY A 116 15.15 11.14 10.09
N LEU A 117 15.74 11.23 8.90
CA LEU A 117 15.01 11.60 7.67
C LEU A 117 14.15 10.45 7.15
N TYR A 118 14.58 9.21 7.40
CA TYR A 118 13.85 8.01 6.97
C TYR A 118 13.54 7.11 8.16
N GLU A 119 12.33 6.57 8.16
CA GLU A 119 11.75 5.72 9.21
C GLU A 119 11.70 4.23 8.77
N GLY A 120 12.23 3.91 7.59
CA GLY A 120 12.31 2.58 7.00
C GLY A 120 13.13 2.56 5.72
N ILE A 121 13.29 1.37 5.14
CA ILE A 121 14.01 1.14 3.88
C ILE A 121 13.07 0.46 2.89
N GLY A 122 13.04 0.89 1.65
CA GLY A 122 12.24 0.27 0.59
C GLY A 122 11.51 1.30 -0.28
N GLU A 123 10.88 0.84 -1.29
CA GLU A 123 10.67 -0.57 -1.70
C GLU A 123 11.96 -1.15 -2.31
N VAL A 124 12.38 -2.32 -1.83
CA VAL A 124 13.54 -3.04 -2.37
C VAL A 124 13.06 -4.16 -3.31
N HIS A 125 13.47 -4.12 -4.58
CA HIS A 125 13.03 -5.10 -5.58
C HIS A 125 13.99 -6.26 -5.76
N PHE A 126 13.45 -7.46 -5.67
CA PHE A 126 14.08 -8.72 -6.09
C PHE A 126 13.41 -9.21 -7.38
N MET A 127 13.80 -8.68 -8.52
CA MET A 127 13.19 -8.96 -9.82
C MET A 127 13.94 -10.04 -10.60
N THR A 128 13.22 -10.89 -11.31
CA THR A 128 13.81 -11.91 -12.19
C THR A 128 14.74 -11.24 -13.23
N GLY A 129 15.97 -11.71 -13.30
CA GLY A 129 17.00 -11.16 -14.19
C GLY A 129 17.73 -9.91 -13.67
N PHE A 130 17.17 -9.16 -12.73
CA PHE A 130 17.78 -7.94 -12.15
C PHE A 130 17.91 -8.02 -10.62
N ARG A 131 17.47 -9.10 -10.02
CA ARG A 131 17.51 -9.24 -8.57
C ARG A 131 18.95 -9.38 -8.09
N PRO A 132 19.32 -8.70 -7.00
CA PRO A 132 20.49 -9.12 -6.25
C PRO A 132 20.24 -10.51 -5.69
N ARG A 133 21.31 -11.26 -5.49
CA ARG A 133 21.25 -12.44 -4.62
C ARG A 133 21.08 -11.99 -3.18
N THR A 134 20.54 -12.83 -2.32
CA THR A 134 20.40 -12.55 -0.88
C THR A 134 21.74 -12.37 -0.17
N ASP A 135 22.86 -12.78 -0.79
CA ASP A 135 24.23 -12.56 -0.34
C ASP A 135 24.92 -11.31 -0.97
N ASN A 136 24.16 -10.46 -1.65
CA ASN A 136 24.69 -9.23 -2.24
C ASN A 136 25.11 -8.23 -1.15
N ALA A 137 26.34 -7.68 -1.26
CA ALA A 137 26.93 -6.87 -0.22
C ALA A 137 26.13 -5.56 0.07
N VAL A 138 25.55 -4.92 -0.96
CA VAL A 138 24.73 -3.70 -0.77
C VAL A 138 23.42 -4.06 -0.08
N PHE A 139 22.78 -5.15 -0.49
CA PHE A 139 21.56 -5.62 0.17
C PHE A 139 21.81 -5.99 1.64
N LEU A 140 22.86 -6.76 1.92
CA LEU A 140 23.25 -7.10 3.30
C LEU A 140 23.54 -5.85 4.14
N GLY A 141 24.22 -4.85 3.57
CA GLY A 141 24.44 -3.57 4.23
C GLY A 141 23.13 -2.84 4.56
N LEU A 142 22.11 -2.87 3.68
CA LEU A 142 20.79 -2.30 3.98
C LEU A 142 20.09 -3.07 5.11
N ILE A 143 20.22 -4.39 5.16
CA ILE A 143 19.69 -5.21 6.27
C ILE A 143 20.41 -4.87 7.59
N ASP A 144 21.73 -4.73 7.57
CA ASP A 144 22.51 -4.33 8.76
C ASP A 144 22.10 -2.95 9.27
N LEU A 145 21.86 -1.98 8.36
CA LEU A 145 21.33 -0.67 8.72
C LEU A 145 19.90 -0.76 9.29
N ALA A 146 19.04 -1.62 8.72
CA ALA A 146 17.70 -1.81 9.25
C ALA A 146 17.72 -2.38 10.69
N ILE A 147 18.66 -3.26 10.99
CA ILE A 147 18.89 -3.79 12.35
C ILE A 147 19.43 -2.68 13.26
N GLN A 148 20.48 -1.98 12.82
CA GLN A 148 21.14 -0.94 13.60
C GLN A 148 20.22 0.18 14.03
N TYR A 149 19.35 0.64 13.12
CA TYR A 149 18.40 1.74 13.35
C TYR A 149 17.00 1.26 13.76
N ASP A 150 16.79 -0.07 13.88
CA ASP A 150 15.50 -0.68 14.22
C ASP A 150 14.35 -0.17 13.35
N VAL A 151 14.54 -0.20 12.03
CA VAL A 151 13.56 0.24 11.04
C VAL A 151 13.08 -0.93 10.17
N PRO A 152 11.83 -0.88 9.66
CA PRO A 152 11.31 -1.91 8.78
C PRO A 152 11.89 -1.83 7.37
N VAL A 153 11.83 -2.96 6.65
CA VAL A 153 12.19 -3.05 5.23
C VAL A 153 10.99 -3.51 4.41
N LEU A 154 10.57 -2.70 3.44
CA LEU A 154 9.54 -3.05 2.45
C LEU A 154 10.20 -3.74 1.26
N VAL A 155 9.76 -4.96 0.97
CA VAL A 155 10.39 -5.84 -0.03
C VAL A 155 9.38 -6.28 -1.08
N HIS A 156 9.70 -6.02 -2.34
CA HIS A 156 9.03 -6.55 -3.51
C HIS A 156 9.76 -7.78 -4.05
N VAL A 157 9.05 -8.86 -4.24
CA VAL A 157 9.55 -10.04 -4.95
C VAL A 157 8.68 -10.27 -6.17
N ASP A 158 9.31 -10.60 -7.30
CA ASP A 158 8.59 -10.91 -8.54
C ASP A 158 7.51 -11.96 -8.31
N ALA A 159 6.38 -11.73 -8.96
CA ALA A 159 5.20 -12.58 -8.89
C ALA A 159 5.50 -14.06 -9.18
N GLY A 160 4.88 -14.93 -8.39
CA GLY A 160 4.86 -16.38 -8.64
C GLY A 160 5.89 -17.21 -7.88
N ASN A 161 6.69 -16.61 -6.99
CA ASN A 161 7.64 -17.36 -6.17
C ASN A 161 7.81 -16.73 -4.77
N GLU A 162 7.33 -17.40 -3.74
CA GLU A 162 7.43 -16.97 -2.33
C GLU A 162 8.79 -17.26 -1.70
N MET A 163 9.56 -18.22 -2.26
CA MET A 163 10.77 -18.74 -1.62
C MET A 163 11.83 -17.68 -1.34
N PRO A 164 12.14 -16.73 -2.25
CA PRO A 164 13.14 -15.71 -1.96
C PRO A 164 12.77 -14.85 -0.76
N PHE A 165 11.49 -14.53 -0.58
CA PHE A 165 11.04 -13.77 0.57
C PHE A 165 11.03 -14.61 1.85
N LYS A 166 10.62 -15.88 1.76
CA LYS A 166 10.64 -16.81 2.89
C LYS A 166 12.06 -17.05 3.39
N GLU A 167 13.03 -17.25 2.49
CA GLU A 167 14.43 -17.33 2.86
C GLU A 167 14.92 -16.06 3.57
N LEU A 168 14.52 -14.90 3.09
CA LEU A 168 14.84 -13.61 3.69
C LEU A 168 14.33 -13.53 5.13
N CYS A 169 13.04 -13.74 5.37
CA CYS A 169 12.46 -13.57 6.70
C CYS A 169 12.97 -14.60 7.72
N VAL A 170 13.29 -15.81 7.29
CA VAL A 170 13.88 -16.83 8.15
C VAL A 170 15.34 -16.50 8.50
N SER A 171 16.10 -15.94 7.53
CA SER A 171 17.52 -15.61 7.74
C SER A 171 17.72 -14.40 8.66
N TRP A 172 16.79 -13.45 8.67
CA TRP A 172 16.86 -12.23 9.49
C TRP A 172 15.61 -12.03 10.35
N PRO A 173 15.36 -12.90 11.34
CA PRO A 173 14.15 -12.83 12.18
C PRO A 173 14.07 -11.55 13.03
N GLN A 174 15.19 -10.84 13.23
CA GLN A 174 15.25 -9.57 13.93
C GLN A 174 14.84 -8.35 13.10
N VAL A 175 14.73 -8.50 11.76
CA VAL A 175 14.33 -7.41 10.86
C VAL A 175 12.83 -7.44 10.67
N ARG A 176 12.16 -6.32 10.86
CA ARG A 176 10.74 -6.17 10.53
C ARG A 176 10.59 -6.03 9.01
N LEU A 177 9.93 -7.00 8.38
CA LEU A 177 9.77 -7.07 6.93
C LEU A 177 8.32 -6.81 6.52
N ILE A 178 8.13 -5.97 5.52
CA ILE A 178 6.84 -5.76 4.85
C ILE A 178 6.91 -6.46 3.49
N PHE A 179 6.02 -7.42 3.27
CA PHE A 179 5.94 -8.16 2.01
C PHE A 179 4.97 -7.47 1.06
N ALA A 180 5.51 -6.82 0.04
CA ALA A 180 4.75 -6.04 -0.92
C ALA A 180 3.78 -6.91 -1.74
N HIS A 181 2.58 -6.37 -1.98
CA HIS A 181 1.54 -6.92 -2.87
C HIS A 181 1.09 -8.35 -2.51
N ALA A 182 1.34 -8.84 -1.30
CA ALA A 182 1.20 -10.26 -0.97
C ALA A 182 1.83 -11.14 -2.07
N GLY A 183 3.03 -10.74 -2.55
CA GLY A 183 3.77 -11.42 -3.61
C GLY A 183 3.12 -11.39 -4.99
N GLY A 184 2.30 -10.37 -5.29
CA GLY A 184 1.68 -10.16 -6.60
C GLY A 184 0.68 -11.27 -6.99
N ASN A 185 1.09 -12.27 -7.74
CA ASN A 185 0.21 -13.35 -8.20
C ASN A 185 0.17 -14.57 -7.25
N LEU A 186 0.81 -14.52 -6.08
CA LEU A 186 0.78 -15.63 -5.13
C LEU A 186 -0.64 -15.90 -4.62
N LEU A 187 -0.90 -17.16 -4.32
CA LEU A 187 -2.17 -17.63 -3.74
C LEU A 187 -2.09 -17.61 -2.20
N PRO A 188 -3.23 -17.66 -1.50
CA PRO A 188 -3.29 -17.65 -0.03
C PRO A 188 -2.39 -18.71 0.63
N ASP A 189 -2.30 -19.92 0.05
CA ASP A 189 -1.48 -21.01 0.61
C ASP A 189 0.02 -20.69 0.62
N HIS A 190 0.53 -20.00 -0.41
CA HIS A 190 1.91 -19.53 -0.43
C HIS A 190 2.18 -18.52 0.69
N ILE A 191 1.26 -17.57 0.88
CA ILE A 191 1.36 -16.54 1.93
C ILE A 191 1.24 -17.19 3.32
N ARG A 192 0.37 -18.19 3.49
CA ARG A 192 0.26 -18.97 4.72
C ARG A 192 1.61 -19.54 5.13
N THR A 193 2.37 -20.12 4.20
CA THR A 193 3.69 -20.68 4.51
C THR A 193 4.70 -19.65 5.00
N ILE A 194 4.55 -18.38 4.60
CA ILE A 194 5.39 -17.28 5.06
C ILE A 194 5.00 -16.84 6.46
N VAL A 195 3.70 -16.56 6.69
CA VAL A 195 3.24 -16.06 8.00
C VAL A 195 3.37 -17.08 9.12
N GLU A 196 3.34 -18.38 8.78
CA GLU A 196 3.62 -19.48 9.72
C GLU A 196 5.11 -19.65 10.03
N ALA A 197 5.98 -19.35 9.06
CA ALA A 197 7.43 -19.51 9.23
C ALA A 197 8.08 -18.27 9.90
N CYS A 198 7.49 -17.08 9.80
CA CYS A 198 8.14 -15.81 10.11
C CYS A 198 7.24 -14.88 10.92
N ASP A 199 7.56 -14.64 12.19
CA ASP A 199 6.81 -13.71 13.05
C ASP A 199 7.11 -12.23 12.76
N ASN A 200 8.19 -11.94 12.08
CA ASN A 200 8.71 -10.61 11.75
C ASN A 200 8.13 -10.02 10.46
N VAL A 201 7.12 -10.64 9.85
CA VAL A 201 6.55 -10.25 8.56
C VAL A 201 5.18 -9.60 8.72
N LEU A 202 4.97 -8.49 8.03
CA LEU A 202 3.67 -7.91 7.73
C LEU A 202 3.42 -8.00 6.22
N VAL A 203 2.26 -8.53 5.81
CA VAL A 203 1.89 -8.70 4.40
C VAL A 203 0.94 -7.57 3.99
N GLU A 204 1.26 -6.85 2.92
CA GLU A 204 0.40 -5.78 2.44
C GLU A 204 -0.26 -6.11 1.10
N PHE A 205 -1.47 -5.59 0.87
CA PHE A 205 -2.32 -5.95 -0.26
C PHE A 205 -2.37 -4.90 -1.37
N SER A 206 -1.39 -4.01 -1.49
CA SER A 206 -1.36 -3.06 -2.59
C SER A 206 -1.29 -3.77 -3.95
N ALA A 207 -1.71 -3.12 -5.00
CA ALA A 207 -1.73 -3.64 -6.37
C ALA A 207 -2.52 -4.96 -6.57
N ARG A 208 -3.20 -5.49 -5.55
CA ARG A 208 -4.04 -6.70 -5.64
C ARG A 208 -5.47 -6.41 -6.11
N ASP A 209 -5.73 -5.19 -6.53
CA ASP A 209 -6.98 -4.82 -7.18
C ASP A 209 -7.15 -5.49 -8.55
N PRO A 210 -8.40 -5.57 -9.07
CA PRO A 210 -8.69 -6.30 -10.32
C PRO A 210 -8.11 -5.64 -11.57
N TRP A 211 -7.55 -4.44 -11.46
CA TRP A 211 -6.97 -3.71 -12.59
C TRP A 211 -5.46 -3.95 -12.75
N ARG A 212 -4.81 -4.54 -11.72
CA ARG A 212 -3.37 -4.86 -11.70
C ARG A 212 -3.15 -6.36 -11.49
N TYR A 213 -2.56 -6.80 -10.36
CA TYR A 213 -2.34 -8.25 -10.12
C TYR A 213 -3.64 -9.03 -9.93
N GLY A 214 -4.66 -8.44 -9.31
CA GLY A 214 -5.94 -9.10 -9.07
C GLY A 214 -5.89 -10.25 -8.08
N GLY A 215 -6.90 -11.14 -8.17
CA GLY A 215 -6.96 -12.39 -7.41
C GLY A 215 -7.18 -12.25 -5.90
N LEU A 216 -7.50 -11.05 -5.40
CA LEU A 216 -7.81 -10.83 -4.00
C LEU A 216 -9.31 -10.91 -3.73
N THR A 217 -10.12 -10.31 -4.58
CA THR A 217 -11.58 -10.21 -4.40
C THR A 217 -12.34 -10.86 -5.55
N GLY A 218 -13.56 -11.31 -5.26
CA GLY A 218 -14.53 -11.76 -6.26
C GLY A 218 -15.36 -10.60 -6.85
N GLU A 219 -16.34 -10.94 -7.70
CA GLU A 219 -17.19 -9.97 -8.42
C GLU A 219 -17.96 -9.01 -7.50
N GLN A 220 -18.28 -9.44 -6.27
CA GLN A 220 -18.96 -8.60 -5.28
C GLN A 220 -18.02 -7.66 -4.52
N GLY A 221 -16.72 -7.66 -4.84
CA GLY A 221 -15.70 -6.86 -4.15
C GLY A 221 -15.37 -7.34 -2.73
N LEU A 222 -15.74 -8.57 -2.37
CA LEU A 222 -15.39 -9.24 -1.11
C LEU A 222 -14.17 -10.14 -1.32
N LEU A 223 -13.41 -10.39 -0.25
CA LEU A 223 -12.28 -11.32 -0.31
C LEU A 223 -12.71 -12.69 -0.83
N LEU A 224 -11.91 -13.27 -1.71
CA LEU A 224 -12.06 -14.67 -2.10
C LEU A 224 -11.93 -15.58 -0.86
N PRO A 225 -12.61 -16.75 -0.83
CA PRO A 225 -12.67 -17.60 0.36
C PRO A 225 -11.32 -17.90 1.00
N GLY A 226 -10.30 -18.30 0.23
CA GLY A 226 -8.98 -18.60 0.75
C GLY A 226 -8.25 -17.39 1.36
N TRP A 227 -8.41 -16.18 0.77
CA TRP A 227 -7.89 -14.94 1.35
C TRP A 227 -8.63 -14.55 2.62
N ARG A 228 -9.95 -14.72 2.62
CA ARG A 228 -10.77 -14.43 3.80
C ARG A 228 -10.39 -15.34 4.98
N GLU A 229 -10.25 -16.64 4.73
CA GLU A 229 -9.81 -17.63 5.73
C GLU A 229 -8.42 -17.24 6.29
N LEU A 230 -7.45 -17.02 5.42
CA LEU A 230 -6.09 -16.65 5.82
C LEU A 230 -6.05 -15.37 6.67
N VAL A 231 -6.81 -14.34 6.29
CA VAL A 231 -6.90 -13.08 7.04
C VAL A 231 -7.56 -13.30 8.41
N LEU A 232 -8.57 -14.16 8.50
CA LEU A 232 -9.23 -14.46 9.78
C LEU A 232 -8.36 -15.31 10.70
N ASP A 233 -7.54 -16.22 10.14
CA ASP A 233 -6.61 -17.04 10.92
C ASP A 233 -5.45 -16.20 11.50
N TYR A 234 -4.98 -15.19 10.74
CA TYR A 234 -3.83 -14.36 11.07
C TYR A 234 -4.13 -12.86 11.00
N PRO A 235 -5.16 -12.33 11.70
CA PRO A 235 -5.66 -10.97 11.47
C PRO A 235 -4.64 -9.88 11.79
N GLN A 236 -3.60 -10.19 12.56
CA GLN A 236 -2.54 -9.25 12.94
C GLN A 236 -1.37 -9.19 11.94
N ARG A 237 -1.44 -9.95 10.85
CA ARG A 237 -0.33 -10.12 9.91
C ARG A 237 -0.55 -9.42 8.57
N PHE A 238 -1.70 -8.75 8.40
CA PHE A 238 -2.10 -8.12 7.14
C PHE A 238 -2.38 -6.64 7.30
N VAL A 239 -2.08 -5.88 6.25
CA VAL A 239 -2.35 -4.45 6.14
C VAL A 239 -2.73 -4.09 4.70
N THR A 240 -3.08 -2.84 4.50
CA THR A 240 -3.44 -2.28 3.20
C THR A 240 -2.36 -1.34 2.68
N GLY A 241 -2.28 -1.22 1.36
CA GLY A 241 -1.48 -0.25 0.64
C GLY A 241 -2.11 0.00 -0.72
N THR A 242 -1.91 1.15 -1.32
CA THR A 242 -2.48 1.47 -2.63
C THR A 242 -1.50 1.28 -3.77
N ASP A 243 -0.22 1.56 -3.55
CA ASP A 243 0.80 1.58 -4.60
C ASP A 243 0.31 2.35 -5.83
N PRO A 244 0.10 3.69 -5.73
CA PRO A 244 -0.52 4.49 -6.78
C PRO A 244 0.48 4.77 -7.90
N VAL A 245 1.00 3.71 -8.50
CA VAL A 245 1.82 3.69 -9.70
C VAL A 245 1.06 2.96 -10.79
N TRP A 246 1.40 3.22 -12.05
CA TRP A 246 0.77 2.68 -13.24
C TRP A 246 -0.67 3.12 -13.47
N ARG A 247 -0.99 3.28 -14.73
CA ARG A 247 -2.36 3.50 -15.19
C ARG A 247 -3.15 2.20 -15.06
N VAL A 248 -4.20 2.23 -14.29
CA VAL A 248 -5.14 1.10 -14.16
C VAL A 248 -5.94 0.81 -15.46
N THR A 249 -5.72 1.56 -16.52
CA THR A 249 -6.52 1.47 -17.76
C THR A 249 -5.71 1.09 -18.99
N ARG A 250 -4.37 1.14 -18.95
CA ARG A 250 -3.51 0.79 -20.09
C ARG A 250 -2.10 0.41 -19.62
N THR A 251 -1.38 -0.31 -20.47
CA THR A 251 0.05 -0.58 -20.24
C THR A 251 0.82 0.74 -20.21
N GLN A 252 1.59 0.95 -19.14
CA GLN A 252 2.47 2.11 -19.01
C GLN A 252 3.62 2.02 -20.01
N SER A 253 3.94 3.13 -20.65
CA SER A 253 5.17 3.32 -21.41
C SER A 253 6.21 3.97 -20.51
N TRP A 254 7.45 3.52 -20.56
CA TRP A 254 8.55 4.03 -19.71
C TRP A 254 8.96 5.48 -20.01
N ASP A 255 8.48 6.02 -21.13
CA ASP A 255 8.69 7.39 -21.57
C ASP A 255 7.51 8.32 -21.25
N GLU A 256 6.48 7.81 -20.58
CA GLU A 256 5.33 8.59 -20.13
C GLU A 256 5.38 8.82 -18.63
N ALA A 257 4.93 10.01 -18.20
CA ALA A 257 4.75 10.33 -16.79
C ALA A 257 3.72 9.39 -16.14
N ASP A 258 4.00 8.94 -14.92
CA ASP A 258 3.11 8.07 -14.17
C ASP A 258 1.97 8.87 -13.53
N ASP A 259 0.74 8.61 -13.97
CA ASP A 259 -0.50 9.24 -13.49
C ASP A 259 -1.27 8.36 -12.46
N GLY A 260 -0.62 7.38 -11.83
CA GLY A 260 -1.25 6.45 -10.88
C GLY A 260 -2.01 7.16 -9.75
N TRP A 261 -1.58 8.34 -9.35
CA TRP A 261 -2.27 9.19 -8.38
C TRP A 261 -3.67 9.66 -8.81
N ASP A 262 -3.98 9.68 -10.09
CA ASP A 262 -5.34 10.00 -10.57
C ASP A 262 -6.36 8.90 -10.24
N HIS A 263 -5.88 7.70 -9.92
CA HIS A 263 -6.71 6.56 -9.52
C HIS A 263 -6.72 6.32 -8.00
N PHE A 264 -6.06 7.15 -7.21
CA PHE A 264 -5.86 6.95 -5.77
C PHE A 264 -7.16 6.71 -5.01
N GLU A 265 -8.20 7.54 -5.24
CA GLU A 265 -9.50 7.40 -4.58
C GLU A 265 -10.17 6.07 -4.91
N LYS A 266 -9.99 5.59 -6.15
CA LYS A 266 -10.51 4.29 -6.60
C LYS A 266 -9.81 3.12 -5.89
N LEU A 267 -8.49 3.23 -5.68
CA LEU A 267 -7.70 2.23 -4.97
C LEU A 267 -8.09 2.19 -3.48
N ILE A 268 -8.24 3.34 -2.83
CA ILE A 268 -8.75 3.41 -1.45
C ILE A 268 -10.16 2.83 -1.33
N ALA A 269 -11.06 3.17 -2.25
CA ALA A 269 -12.43 2.63 -2.26
C ALA A 269 -12.45 1.11 -2.38
N PHE A 270 -11.59 0.54 -3.23
CA PHE A 270 -11.41 -0.91 -3.36
C PHE A 270 -11.03 -1.55 -2.02
N HIS A 271 -10.02 -1.03 -1.32
CA HIS A 271 -9.60 -1.58 -0.02
C HIS A 271 -10.71 -1.46 1.03
N ARG A 272 -11.37 -0.32 1.11
CA ARG A 272 -12.49 -0.12 2.05
C ARG A 272 -13.64 -1.10 1.80
N GLN A 273 -13.94 -1.40 0.54
CA GLN A 273 -15.03 -2.30 0.18
C GLN A 273 -14.83 -3.71 0.75
N TRP A 274 -13.69 -4.34 0.49
CA TRP A 274 -13.46 -5.70 0.98
C TRP A 274 -13.21 -5.77 2.49
N ILE A 275 -12.61 -4.73 3.10
CA ILE A 275 -12.45 -4.63 4.56
C ILE A 275 -13.80 -4.59 5.24
N ASN A 276 -14.76 -3.84 4.73
CA ASN A 276 -16.12 -3.77 5.29
C ASN A 276 -16.86 -5.11 5.22
N GLY A 277 -16.41 -6.07 4.44
CA GLY A 277 -16.90 -7.46 4.41
C GLY A 277 -16.31 -8.36 5.50
N LEU A 278 -15.39 -7.86 6.32
CA LEU A 278 -14.78 -8.56 7.45
C LEU A 278 -15.49 -8.22 8.78
N PRO A 279 -15.31 -9.03 9.84
CA PRO A 279 -15.68 -8.61 11.19
C PRO A 279 -15.06 -7.24 11.53
N PRO A 280 -15.79 -6.34 12.22
CA PRO A 280 -15.34 -4.96 12.45
C PRO A 280 -13.98 -4.83 13.15
N ASP A 281 -13.70 -5.70 14.11
CA ASP A 281 -12.43 -5.79 14.83
C ASP A 281 -11.28 -6.19 13.90
N VAL A 282 -11.46 -7.19 13.05
CA VAL A 282 -10.49 -7.58 12.02
C VAL A 282 -10.30 -6.45 11.00
N GLY A 283 -11.40 -5.83 10.54
CA GLY A 283 -11.33 -4.69 9.62
C GLY A 283 -10.51 -3.52 10.19
N SER A 284 -10.65 -3.21 11.49
CA SER A 284 -9.86 -2.18 12.16
C SER A 284 -8.37 -2.52 12.20
N LEU A 285 -8.03 -3.78 12.50
CA LEU A 285 -6.65 -4.25 12.48
C LEU A 285 -5.99 -4.02 11.11
N LEU A 286 -6.62 -4.47 10.03
CA LEU A 286 -6.05 -4.38 8.69
C LEU A 286 -5.97 -2.94 8.19
N ARG A 287 -6.99 -2.13 8.52
CA ARG A 287 -7.08 -0.76 8.05
C ARG A 287 -6.05 0.16 8.69
N LEU A 288 -5.69 -0.06 9.97
CA LEU A 288 -4.89 0.89 10.72
C LEU A 288 -4.00 0.26 11.81
N GLU A 289 -4.56 -0.54 12.72
CA GLU A 289 -3.89 -0.88 13.96
C GLU A 289 -2.65 -1.75 13.78
N ASN A 290 -2.67 -2.66 12.79
CA ASN A 290 -1.51 -3.49 12.47
C ASN A 290 -0.34 -2.61 11.98
N ALA A 291 -0.64 -1.63 11.14
CA ALA A 291 0.34 -0.69 10.63
C ALA A 291 0.94 0.17 11.75
N ARG A 292 0.09 0.73 12.64
CA ARG A 292 0.55 1.50 13.81
C ARG A 292 1.51 0.68 14.66
N ARG A 293 1.09 -0.53 15.04
CA ARG A 293 1.92 -1.42 15.86
C ARG A 293 3.24 -1.77 15.20
N PHE A 294 3.21 -2.14 13.92
CA PHE A 294 4.40 -2.56 13.20
C PHE A 294 5.41 -1.42 12.98
N LEU A 295 4.92 -0.22 12.71
CA LEU A 295 5.73 0.99 12.56
C LEU A 295 6.02 1.70 13.91
N ARG A 296 5.50 1.16 15.04
CA ARG A 296 5.64 1.75 16.38
C ARG A 296 5.12 3.20 16.46
N ARG A 297 4.05 3.49 15.74
CA ARG A 297 3.34 4.77 15.80
C ARG A 297 2.26 4.74 16.87
N GLN A 298 2.16 5.85 17.62
CA GLN A 298 1.13 6.03 18.66
C GLN A 298 -0.17 6.53 18.06
#